data_545b568ac0dcbb7bf386d57d852b1aab
#
_entry.id   545b568ac0dcbb7bf386d57d852b1aab
#
_cell.length_a   1.000
_cell.length_b   1.000
_cell.length_c   1.000
_cell.angle_alpha   90.00
_cell.angle_beta   90.00
_cell.angle_gamma   90.00
#
_symmetry.space_group_name_H-M   'P 1'
#
loop_
_entity.id
_entity.type
_entity.pdbx_description
1 polymer ?
#
loop_
_entity_poly.entity_id
_entity_poly.type
_entity_poly.pdbx_seq_one_letter_code
_entity_poly.pdbx_strand_id
1 'polypeptide(L)'
;MGNINLWEIENFLYAEGYKMICGVDEAGRGPLAGPVCAAAVILPKGLELPGLNDSKRLTDKKRRELFPIIKEQAIAYGIGLASHEEIDEINILQATYLAMERAIAQLDGKADFALIDGNRAKDFGLPVRTVVKGDSLSASIAAASVLAKVTRDDIMLEMAEKYPEYGFEVHKGYGTKAHYEALRAHGHSEIHRLTFLKKFYGEK
;
A
#
# COMPACT_ATOMS: atom_id res chain seq x y z
N MET A 1 -9.69 -24.63 11.16
CA MET A 1 -8.83 -23.42 11.21
C MET A 1 -9.58 -22.43 12.07
N GLY A 2 -8.99 -21.99 13.21
CA GLY A 2 -9.65 -21.03 14.10
C GLY A 2 -9.92 -19.71 13.36
N ASN A 3 -11.03 -19.06 13.62
CA ASN A 3 -11.32 -17.71 13.14
C ASN A 3 -10.24 -16.78 13.69
N ILE A 4 -9.45 -16.16 12.81
CA ILE A 4 -8.49 -15.13 13.19
C ILE A 4 -9.31 -13.90 13.61
N ASN A 5 -9.10 -13.43 14.82
CA ASN A 5 -9.68 -12.17 15.28
C ASN A 5 -8.78 -11.03 14.83
N LEU A 6 -9.15 -10.33 13.76
CA LEU A 6 -8.38 -9.19 13.23
C LEU A 6 -8.29 -8.00 14.20
N TRP A 7 -9.08 -7.98 15.28
CA TRP A 7 -9.09 -6.92 16.27
C TRP A 7 -8.21 -7.22 17.50
N GLU A 8 -7.50 -8.34 17.52
CA GLU A 8 -6.72 -8.75 18.69
C GLU A 8 -5.63 -7.73 19.05
N ILE A 9 -4.89 -7.23 18.05
CA ILE A 9 -3.80 -6.27 18.24
C ILE A 9 -4.36 -4.92 18.67
N GLU A 10 -5.38 -4.43 18.00
CA GLU A 10 -6.04 -3.16 18.35
C GLU A 10 -6.69 -3.23 19.72
N ASN A 11 -7.34 -4.34 20.08
CA ASN A 11 -7.96 -4.51 21.41
C ASN A 11 -6.91 -4.49 22.53
N PHE A 12 -5.73 -5.07 22.32
CA PHE A 12 -4.62 -4.97 23.25
C PHE A 12 -4.19 -3.50 23.45
N LEU A 13 -4.01 -2.75 22.37
CA LEU A 13 -3.63 -1.33 22.44
C LEU A 13 -4.73 -0.44 23.05
N TYR A 14 -5.99 -0.74 22.79
CA TYR A 14 -7.11 -0.06 23.47
C TYR A 14 -7.10 -0.30 24.98
N ALA A 15 -6.72 -1.49 25.44
CA ALA A 15 -6.56 -1.78 26.86
C ALA A 15 -5.36 -1.04 27.49
N GLU A 16 -4.33 -0.72 26.72
CA GLU A 16 -3.20 0.11 27.13
C GLU A 16 -3.52 1.62 27.14
N GLY A 17 -4.72 2.03 26.69
CA GLY A 17 -5.20 3.42 26.78
C GLY A 17 -5.17 4.19 25.46
N TYR A 18 -4.63 3.64 24.37
CA TYR A 18 -4.72 4.25 23.05
C TYR A 18 -6.19 4.26 22.57
N LYS A 19 -6.55 5.24 21.73
CA LYS A 19 -7.94 5.43 21.29
C LYS A 19 -8.11 5.47 19.77
N MET A 20 -7.12 5.99 19.08
CA MET A 20 -7.14 6.25 17.64
C MET A 20 -5.97 5.56 16.96
N ILE A 21 -6.10 4.23 16.82
CA ILE A 21 -5.08 3.38 16.23
C ILE A 21 -5.24 3.40 14.72
N CYS A 22 -4.22 3.83 13.97
CA CYS A 22 -4.21 3.68 12.53
C CYS A 22 -3.43 2.44 12.09
N GLY A 23 -3.95 1.72 11.12
CA GLY A 23 -3.21 0.73 10.36
C GLY A 23 -2.62 1.34 9.11
N VAL A 24 -1.40 0.95 8.75
CA VAL A 24 -0.67 1.47 7.58
C VAL A 24 -0.12 0.31 6.76
N ASP A 25 -0.33 0.35 5.46
CA ASP A 25 0.22 -0.63 4.51
C ASP A 25 0.56 0.04 3.17
N GLU A 26 1.40 -0.62 2.36
CA GLU A 26 1.82 -0.13 1.07
C GLU A 26 1.55 -1.11 -0.08
N ALA A 27 1.43 -0.57 -1.28
CA ALA A 27 1.39 -1.30 -2.54
C ALA A 27 2.38 -0.72 -3.54
N GLY A 28 3.05 -1.60 -4.31
CA GLY A 28 3.87 -1.13 -5.42
C GLY A 28 5.36 -1.01 -5.14
N ARG A 29 5.93 -1.73 -4.17
CA ARG A 29 7.39 -1.74 -3.94
C ARG A 29 8.17 -2.47 -5.03
N GLY A 30 7.65 -3.59 -5.51
CA GLY A 30 8.33 -4.48 -6.45
C GLY A 30 8.24 -4.17 -7.95
N PRO A 31 7.23 -3.41 -8.45
CA PRO A 31 7.11 -3.08 -9.87
C PRO A 31 8.29 -2.29 -10.43
N LEU A 32 8.52 -2.45 -11.76
CA LEU A 32 9.53 -1.70 -12.54
C LEU A 32 9.05 -0.31 -12.95
N ALA A 33 7.74 -0.03 -12.82
CA ALA A 33 7.13 1.23 -13.23
C ALA A 33 6.04 1.69 -12.27
N GLY A 34 5.80 2.99 -12.24
CA GLY A 34 4.78 3.64 -11.44
C GLY A 34 5.17 3.90 -9.98
N PRO A 35 4.28 4.55 -9.21
CA PRO A 35 4.57 4.97 -7.84
C PRO A 35 4.52 3.80 -6.85
N VAL A 36 5.06 4.02 -5.65
CA VAL A 36 4.65 3.31 -4.45
C VAL A 36 3.50 4.10 -3.81
N CYS A 37 2.47 3.39 -3.37
CA CYS A 37 1.28 3.94 -2.73
C CYS A 37 1.17 3.36 -1.32
N ALA A 38 0.97 4.20 -0.33
CA ALA A 38 0.64 3.78 1.03
C ALA A 38 -0.73 4.34 1.44
N ALA A 39 -1.39 3.64 2.35
CA ALA A 39 -2.59 4.15 2.99
C ALA A 39 -2.48 4.03 4.51
N ALA A 40 -3.14 4.94 5.22
CA ALA A 40 -3.33 4.92 6.66
C ALA A 40 -4.83 4.98 6.96
N VAL A 41 -5.33 4.10 7.84
CA VAL A 41 -6.77 3.99 8.12
C VAL A 41 -7.02 3.86 9.62
N ILE A 42 -7.91 4.69 10.17
CA ILE A 42 -8.46 4.54 11.51
C ILE A 42 -9.90 4.02 11.37
N LEU A 43 -10.15 2.81 11.86
CA LEU A 43 -11.48 2.22 11.86
C LEU A 43 -12.20 2.46 13.21
N PRO A 44 -13.52 2.57 13.23
CA PRO A 44 -14.30 2.45 14.46
C PRO A 44 -14.00 1.12 15.16
N LYS A 45 -13.84 1.15 16.49
CA LYS A 45 -13.53 -0.05 17.29
C LYS A 45 -14.58 -1.15 17.06
N GLY A 46 -14.10 -2.35 16.68
CA GLY A 46 -14.92 -3.51 16.47
C GLY A 46 -15.75 -3.49 15.18
N LEU A 47 -15.49 -2.55 14.26
CA LEU A 47 -16.16 -2.54 12.96
C LEU A 47 -15.91 -3.86 12.22
N GLU A 48 -16.97 -4.52 11.84
CA GLU A 48 -16.92 -5.72 10.99
C GLU A 48 -17.07 -5.33 9.52
N LEU A 49 -16.06 -5.62 8.72
CA LEU A 49 -16.08 -5.48 7.26
C LEU A 49 -16.11 -6.88 6.63
N PRO A 50 -17.28 -7.36 6.18
CA PRO A 50 -17.42 -8.72 5.67
C PRO A 50 -16.50 -8.97 4.47
N GLY A 51 -15.62 -9.97 4.63
CA GLY A 51 -14.64 -10.34 3.61
C GLY A 51 -13.27 -9.66 3.72
N LEU A 52 -13.04 -8.82 4.74
CA LEU A 52 -11.71 -8.22 4.98
C LEU A 52 -10.69 -9.23 5.55
N ASN A 53 -11.13 -10.41 5.95
CA ASN A 53 -10.40 -11.39 6.77
C ASN A 53 -9.11 -11.97 6.16
N ASP A 54 -8.78 -11.66 4.89
CA ASP A 54 -7.57 -12.13 4.23
C ASP A 54 -7.28 -11.26 3.01
N SER A 55 -6.61 -10.13 3.21
CA SER A 55 -6.34 -9.15 2.15
C SER A 55 -5.54 -9.76 0.97
N LYS A 56 -4.66 -10.73 1.24
CA LYS A 56 -3.86 -11.42 0.21
C LYS A 56 -4.67 -12.40 -0.64
N ARG A 57 -5.79 -12.91 -0.09
CA ARG A 57 -6.73 -13.79 -0.81
C ARG A 57 -7.90 -13.01 -1.43
N LEU A 58 -8.03 -11.71 -1.16
CA LEU A 58 -9.06 -10.91 -1.77
C LEU A 58 -8.84 -10.83 -3.28
N THR A 59 -9.87 -11.18 -4.05
CA THR A 59 -9.89 -10.90 -5.48
C THR A 59 -9.92 -9.39 -5.74
N ASP A 60 -9.51 -8.95 -6.92
CA ASP A 60 -9.61 -7.53 -7.30
C ASP A 60 -11.05 -7.01 -7.15
N LYS A 61 -12.04 -7.80 -7.63
CA LYS A 61 -13.47 -7.48 -7.47
C LYS A 61 -13.81 -7.20 -6.01
N LYS A 62 -13.40 -8.05 -5.08
CA LYS A 62 -13.73 -7.89 -3.66
C LYS A 62 -13.05 -6.69 -3.04
N ARG A 63 -11.80 -6.39 -3.41
CA ARG A 63 -11.12 -5.17 -2.98
C ARG A 63 -11.85 -3.91 -3.46
N ARG A 64 -12.31 -3.90 -4.71
CA ARG A 64 -13.08 -2.78 -5.27
C ARG A 64 -14.46 -2.61 -4.63
N GLU A 65 -15.09 -3.68 -4.17
CA GLU A 65 -16.32 -3.61 -3.36
C GLU A 65 -16.05 -3.01 -1.98
N LEU A 66 -14.94 -3.39 -1.33
CA LEU A 66 -14.58 -2.92 0.01
C LEU A 66 -14.04 -1.47 0.02
N PHE A 67 -13.39 -1.03 -1.05
CA PHE A 67 -12.76 0.27 -1.13
C PHE A 67 -13.69 1.45 -0.75
N PRO A 68 -14.87 1.62 -1.37
CA PRO A 68 -15.79 2.68 -1.00
C PRO A 68 -16.35 2.50 0.42
N ILE A 69 -16.60 1.27 0.86
CA ILE A 69 -17.11 0.96 2.19
C ILE A 69 -16.10 1.38 3.28
N ILE A 70 -14.82 1.06 3.08
CA ILE A 70 -13.75 1.47 4.00
C ILE A 70 -13.68 3.00 4.09
N LYS A 71 -13.72 3.70 2.96
CA LYS A 71 -13.66 5.17 2.91
C LYS A 71 -14.85 5.83 3.62
N GLU A 72 -16.03 5.24 3.50
CA GLU A 72 -17.25 5.74 4.13
C GLU A 72 -17.28 5.48 5.64
N GLN A 73 -16.80 4.31 6.08
CA GLN A 73 -16.93 3.87 7.47
C GLN A 73 -15.71 4.19 8.34
N ALA A 74 -14.57 4.53 7.75
CA ALA A 74 -13.39 4.92 8.50
C ALA A 74 -13.62 6.23 9.27
N ILE A 75 -13.10 6.32 10.50
CA ILE A 75 -13.02 7.58 11.26
C ILE A 75 -12.16 8.59 10.53
N ALA A 76 -11.05 8.12 9.95
CA ALA A 76 -10.17 8.87 9.08
C ALA A 76 -9.38 7.90 8.19
N TYR A 77 -9.01 8.35 7.01
CA TYR A 77 -8.06 7.67 6.15
C TYR A 77 -7.21 8.68 5.40
N GLY A 78 -6.02 8.26 5.00
CA GLY A 78 -5.14 9.02 4.13
C GLY A 78 -4.46 8.11 3.13
N ILE A 79 -4.14 8.63 1.94
CA ILE A 79 -3.45 7.91 0.86
C ILE A 79 -2.26 8.75 0.42
N GLY A 80 -1.06 8.21 0.55
CA GLY A 80 0.18 8.86 0.17
C GLY A 80 0.86 8.13 -0.98
N LEU A 81 1.46 8.89 -1.86
CA LEU A 81 2.23 8.39 -3.01
C LEU A 81 3.66 8.88 -2.92
N ALA A 82 4.61 8.05 -3.39
CA ALA A 82 5.92 8.52 -3.81
C ALA A 82 6.14 8.09 -5.26
N SER A 83 6.55 9.04 -6.09
CA SER A 83 6.68 8.87 -7.54
C SER A 83 7.84 7.95 -7.92
N HIS A 84 7.91 7.57 -9.18
CA HIS A 84 9.05 6.80 -9.71
C HIS A 84 10.36 7.60 -9.65
N GLU A 85 10.33 8.93 -9.85
CA GLU A 85 11.49 9.79 -9.69
C GLU A 85 11.98 9.82 -8.23
N GLU A 86 11.06 9.99 -7.27
CA GLU A 86 11.40 9.93 -5.85
C GLU A 86 11.97 8.56 -5.45
N ILE A 87 11.44 7.47 -6.02
CA ILE A 87 11.99 6.12 -5.81
C ILE A 87 13.43 6.03 -6.32
N ASP A 88 13.69 6.58 -7.50
CA ASP A 88 15.03 6.57 -8.10
C ASP A 88 16.03 7.47 -7.33
N GLU A 89 15.55 8.58 -6.75
CA GLU A 89 16.36 9.51 -5.98
C GLU A 89 16.71 8.95 -4.57
N ILE A 90 15.72 8.51 -3.80
CA ILE A 90 15.88 8.15 -2.38
C ILE A 90 15.84 6.66 -2.08
N ASN A 91 15.73 5.80 -3.07
CA ASN A 91 15.47 4.35 -3.07
C ASN A 91 14.07 3.96 -2.58
N ILE A 92 13.68 2.70 -2.90
CA ILE A 92 12.33 2.19 -2.61
C ILE A 92 11.99 2.14 -1.13
N LEU A 93 12.94 1.92 -0.24
CA LEU A 93 12.67 1.86 1.21
C LEU A 93 12.29 3.25 1.72
N GLN A 94 13.08 4.27 1.38
CA GLN A 94 12.81 5.65 1.79
C GLN A 94 11.56 6.20 1.12
N ALA A 95 11.33 5.90 -0.16
CA ALA A 95 10.12 6.27 -0.88
C ALA A 95 8.86 5.62 -0.27
N THR A 96 8.96 4.36 0.20
CA THR A 96 7.86 3.71 0.94
C THR A 96 7.56 4.48 2.24
N TYR A 97 8.58 4.84 3.01
CA TYR A 97 8.39 5.63 4.23
C TYR A 97 7.82 7.03 3.94
N LEU A 98 8.23 7.65 2.85
CA LEU A 98 7.69 8.94 2.42
C LEU A 98 6.18 8.83 2.06
N ALA A 99 5.80 7.77 1.35
CA ALA A 99 4.40 7.50 1.04
C ALA A 99 3.58 7.25 2.31
N MET A 100 4.09 6.47 3.27
CA MET A 100 3.44 6.23 4.56
C MET A 100 3.29 7.53 5.38
N GLU A 101 4.33 8.36 5.42
CA GLU A 101 4.30 9.66 6.09
C GLU A 101 3.24 10.59 5.50
N ARG A 102 3.15 10.66 4.16
CA ARG A 102 2.11 11.41 3.45
C ARG A 102 0.70 10.87 3.73
N ALA A 103 0.55 9.56 3.88
CA ALA A 103 -0.72 8.93 4.25
C ALA A 103 -1.12 9.26 5.70
N ILE A 104 -0.21 9.13 6.65
CA ILE A 104 -0.43 9.44 8.07
C ILE A 104 -0.74 10.93 8.27
N ALA A 105 -0.04 11.82 7.56
CA ALA A 105 -0.26 13.25 7.64
C ALA A 105 -1.71 13.66 7.29
N GLN A 106 -2.38 12.93 6.36
CA GLN A 106 -3.77 13.19 6.00
C GLN A 106 -4.79 12.76 7.09
N LEU A 107 -4.35 12.12 8.15
CA LEU A 107 -5.21 11.84 9.31
C LEU A 107 -5.41 13.06 10.22
N ASP A 108 -4.78 14.19 9.91
CA ASP A 108 -4.90 15.48 10.63
C ASP A 108 -4.63 15.36 12.14
N GLY A 109 -3.63 14.56 12.52
CA GLY A 109 -3.24 14.34 13.90
C GLY A 109 -4.23 13.52 14.74
N LYS A 110 -5.21 12.87 14.11
CA LYS A 110 -6.20 12.05 14.85
C LYS A 110 -5.59 10.75 15.41
N ALA A 111 -4.56 10.19 14.76
CA ALA A 111 -3.93 8.95 15.21
C ALA A 111 -3.07 9.19 16.46
N ASP A 112 -3.23 8.33 17.48
CA ASP A 112 -2.39 8.28 18.68
C ASP A 112 -1.44 7.06 18.72
N PHE A 113 -1.61 6.11 17.78
CA PHE A 113 -0.75 4.95 17.57
C PHE A 113 -0.81 4.47 16.11
N ALA A 114 0.32 3.98 15.57
CA ALA A 114 0.37 3.38 14.24
C ALA A 114 0.80 1.92 14.25
N LEU A 115 0.01 1.06 13.62
CA LEU A 115 0.35 -0.31 13.25
C LEU A 115 0.82 -0.33 11.80
N ILE A 116 2.07 -0.73 11.56
CA ILE A 116 2.69 -0.72 10.22
C ILE A 116 2.85 -2.16 9.73
N ASP A 117 2.37 -2.49 8.52
CA ASP A 117 2.69 -3.79 7.92
C ASP A 117 4.19 -3.93 7.68
N GLY A 118 4.73 -5.10 8.00
CA GLY A 118 6.13 -5.41 7.79
C GLY A 118 6.95 -5.54 9.06
N ASN A 119 8.29 -5.50 8.89
CA ASN A 119 9.25 -5.73 9.97
C ASN A 119 10.13 -4.51 10.30
N ARG A 120 9.90 -3.38 9.66
CA ARG A 120 10.65 -2.12 9.85
C ARG A 120 9.72 -0.93 9.72
N ALA A 121 9.98 0.08 10.55
CA ALA A 121 9.37 1.39 10.46
C ALA A 121 10.43 2.45 10.77
N LYS A 122 10.13 3.72 10.43
CA LYS A 122 10.84 4.88 10.94
C LYS A 122 10.01 5.55 12.03
N ASP A 123 10.54 6.58 12.62
CA ASP A 123 9.76 7.50 13.45
C ASP A 123 8.82 8.33 12.54
N PHE A 124 7.52 8.26 12.81
CA PHE A 124 6.47 9.02 12.14
C PHE A 124 5.88 10.12 13.05
N GLY A 125 6.52 10.43 14.18
CA GLY A 125 6.05 11.42 15.15
C GLY A 125 4.93 10.92 16.08
N LEU A 126 4.66 9.62 16.10
CA LEU A 126 3.73 8.95 17.02
C LEU A 126 4.25 7.54 17.36
N PRO A 127 3.78 6.91 18.44
CA PRO A 127 4.14 5.54 18.78
C PRO A 127 3.82 4.56 17.65
N VAL A 128 4.76 3.66 17.34
CA VAL A 128 4.69 2.72 16.22
C VAL A 128 4.95 1.30 16.68
N ARG A 129 4.19 0.35 16.10
CA ARG A 129 4.47 -1.08 16.18
C ARG A 129 4.41 -1.69 14.79
N THR A 130 5.48 -2.41 14.41
CA THR A 130 5.47 -3.20 13.17
C THR A 130 4.78 -4.55 13.39
N VAL A 131 4.03 -4.99 12.39
CA VAL A 131 3.30 -6.27 12.41
C VAL A 131 3.61 -7.02 11.12
N VAL A 132 4.38 -8.11 11.21
CA VAL A 132 4.69 -8.94 10.05
C VAL A 132 3.42 -9.64 9.59
N LYS A 133 3.06 -9.50 8.31
CA LYS A 133 1.78 -9.95 7.74
C LYS A 133 0.58 -9.30 8.44
N GLY A 134 0.71 -8.02 8.76
CA GLY A 134 -0.29 -7.26 9.49
C GLY A 134 -1.63 -7.21 8.75
N ASP A 135 -1.61 -7.23 7.43
CA ASP A 135 -2.78 -7.32 6.56
C ASP A 135 -3.71 -8.53 6.85
N SER A 136 -3.19 -9.57 7.49
CA SER A 136 -3.94 -10.76 7.91
C SER A 136 -4.15 -10.85 9.43
N LEU A 137 -3.67 -9.89 10.23
CA LEU A 137 -3.65 -9.92 11.68
C LEU A 137 -4.29 -8.67 12.34
N SER A 138 -4.45 -7.57 11.60
CA SER A 138 -4.98 -6.30 12.07
C SER A 138 -6.04 -5.78 11.11
N ALA A 139 -7.21 -5.43 11.63
CA ALA A 139 -8.32 -4.89 10.83
C ALA A 139 -7.94 -3.57 10.16
N SER A 140 -7.24 -2.70 10.89
CA SER A 140 -6.83 -1.39 10.39
C SER A 140 -5.77 -1.51 9.28
N ILE A 141 -4.79 -2.42 9.43
CA ILE A 141 -3.79 -2.69 8.37
C ILE A 141 -4.45 -3.32 7.15
N ALA A 142 -5.36 -4.29 7.34
CA ALA A 142 -6.10 -4.91 6.25
C ALA A 142 -6.89 -3.89 5.44
N ALA A 143 -7.55 -2.94 6.10
CA ALA A 143 -8.24 -1.84 5.42
C ALA A 143 -7.28 -0.93 4.65
N ALA A 144 -6.14 -0.58 5.24
CA ALA A 144 -5.09 0.20 4.57
C ALA A 144 -4.55 -0.52 3.33
N SER A 145 -4.32 -1.84 3.41
CA SER A 145 -3.89 -2.68 2.28
C SER A 145 -4.86 -2.59 1.10
N VAL A 146 -6.17 -2.64 1.35
CA VAL A 146 -7.19 -2.49 0.31
C VAL A 146 -7.11 -1.11 -0.33
N LEU A 147 -7.02 -0.02 0.47
CA LEU A 147 -6.96 1.33 -0.07
C LEU A 147 -5.68 1.56 -0.88
N ALA A 148 -4.53 1.16 -0.37
CA ALA A 148 -3.25 1.31 -1.08
C ALA A 148 -3.25 0.52 -2.40
N LYS A 149 -3.73 -0.73 -2.38
CA LYS A 149 -3.72 -1.61 -3.56
C LYS A 149 -4.66 -1.12 -4.65
N VAL A 150 -5.92 -0.78 -4.32
CA VAL A 150 -6.89 -0.31 -5.33
C VAL A 150 -6.44 1.02 -5.92
N THR A 151 -6.03 1.98 -5.10
CA THR A 151 -5.55 3.27 -5.59
C THR A 151 -4.38 3.11 -6.55
N ARG A 152 -3.39 2.28 -6.18
CA ARG A 152 -2.23 2.06 -7.05
C ARG A 152 -2.61 1.36 -8.35
N ASP A 153 -3.49 0.37 -8.30
CA ASP A 153 -3.93 -0.35 -9.49
C ASP A 153 -4.70 0.56 -10.44
N ASP A 154 -5.51 1.49 -9.93
CA ASP A 154 -6.22 2.49 -10.73
C ASP A 154 -5.25 3.45 -11.44
N ILE A 155 -4.22 3.95 -10.73
CA ILE A 155 -3.15 4.73 -11.36
C ILE A 155 -2.48 3.94 -12.50
N MET A 156 -2.23 2.65 -12.32
CA MET A 156 -1.62 1.84 -13.38
C MET A 156 -2.57 1.53 -14.55
N LEU A 157 -3.88 1.57 -14.34
CA LEU A 157 -4.87 1.50 -15.43
C LEU A 157 -4.86 2.79 -16.25
N GLU A 158 -4.80 3.96 -15.62
CA GLU A 158 -4.64 5.25 -16.31
C GLU A 158 -3.32 5.30 -17.10
N MET A 159 -2.25 4.75 -16.53
CA MET A 159 -0.97 4.66 -17.25
C MET A 159 -1.00 3.67 -18.42
N ALA A 160 -1.84 2.64 -18.36
CA ALA A 160 -2.05 1.73 -19.49
C ALA A 160 -2.71 2.42 -20.69
N GLU A 161 -3.61 3.37 -20.46
CA GLU A 161 -4.20 4.18 -21.53
C GLU A 161 -3.15 5.12 -22.16
N LYS A 162 -2.24 5.69 -21.36
CA LYS A 162 -1.18 6.60 -21.83
C LYS A 162 -0.04 5.85 -22.54
N TYR A 163 0.26 4.62 -22.11
CA TYR A 163 1.37 3.79 -22.61
C TYR A 163 0.88 2.38 -22.95
N PRO A 164 0.01 2.23 -23.98
CA PRO A 164 -0.65 0.95 -24.28
C PRO A 164 0.32 -0.17 -24.69
N GLU A 165 1.51 0.19 -25.19
CA GLU A 165 2.54 -0.76 -25.63
C GLU A 165 3.15 -1.61 -24.50
N TYR A 166 2.99 -1.20 -23.21
CA TYR A 166 3.59 -1.91 -22.09
C TYR A 166 2.67 -2.94 -21.42
N GLY A 167 1.34 -2.84 -21.60
CA GLY A 167 0.38 -3.78 -21.00
C GLY A 167 0.21 -3.61 -19.50
N PHE A 168 0.29 -2.37 -18.98
CA PHE A 168 0.17 -2.08 -17.56
C PHE A 168 -1.20 -2.47 -16.96
N GLU A 169 -2.24 -2.57 -17.78
CA GLU A 169 -3.57 -3.02 -17.36
C GLU A 169 -3.56 -4.49 -16.88
N VAL A 170 -2.59 -5.29 -17.35
CA VAL A 170 -2.47 -6.70 -16.96
C VAL A 170 -1.59 -6.84 -15.72
N HIS A 171 -0.36 -6.36 -15.78
CA HIS A 171 0.66 -6.65 -14.77
C HIS A 171 0.98 -5.49 -13.84
N LYS A 172 0.29 -4.34 -13.96
CA LYS A 172 0.43 -3.18 -13.06
C LYS A 172 1.88 -2.73 -12.83
N GLY A 173 2.72 -2.87 -13.87
CA GLY A 173 4.14 -2.50 -13.82
C GLY A 173 5.10 -3.54 -13.24
N TYR A 174 4.62 -4.72 -12.80
CA TYR A 174 5.50 -5.80 -12.35
C TYR A 174 6.34 -6.37 -13.48
N GLY A 175 7.56 -6.84 -13.16
CA GLY A 175 8.53 -7.39 -14.11
C GLY A 175 8.14 -8.79 -14.62
N THR A 176 7.05 -8.87 -15.36
CA THR A 176 6.61 -10.08 -16.06
C THR A 176 7.39 -10.26 -17.37
N LYS A 177 7.32 -11.45 -17.97
CA LYS A 177 7.93 -11.70 -19.28
C LYS A 177 7.43 -10.70 -20.32
N ALA A 178 6.12 -10.45 -20.37
CA ALA A 178 5.51 -9.47 -21.28
C ALA A 178 6.05 -8.05 -21.07
N HIS A 179 6.21 -7.62 -19.82
CA HIS A 179 6.77 -6.30 -19.52
C HIS A 179 8.23 -6.16 -19.99
N TYR A 180 9.07 -7.19 -19.77
CA TYR A 180 10.44 -7.19 -20.28
C TYR A 180 10.50 -7.27 -21.81
N GLU A 181 9.55 -7.92 -22.49
CA GLU A 181 9.44 -7.92 -23.95
C GLU A 181 9.09 -6.54 -24.48
N ALA A 182 8.13 -5.85 -23.85
CA ALA A 182 7.79 -4.47 -24.17
C ALA A 182 8.99 -3.52 -23.99
N LEU A 183 9.74 -3.66 -22.88
CA LEU A 183 10.96 -2.89 -22.63
C LEU A 183 12.04 -3.11 -23.71
N ARG A 184 12.18 -4.33 -24.27
CA ARG A 184 13.12 -4.59 -25.37
C ARG A 184 12.65 -3.96 -26.68
N ALA A 185 11.34 -3.92 -26.91
CA ALA A 185 10.77 -3.40 -28.16
C ALA A 185 10.71 -1.87 -28.19
N HIS A 186 10.37 -1.24 -27.04
CA HIS A 186 10.01 0.19 -26.98
C HIS A 186 10.93 1.01 -26.07
N GLY A 187 11.88 0.38 -25.35
CA GLY A 187 12.67 1.06 -24.32
C GLY A 187 11.85 1.27 -23.03
N HIS A 188 12.25 2.20 -22.18
CA HIS A 188 11.50 2.59 -21.00
C HIS A 188 10.59 3.79 -21.29
N SER A 189 9.42 3.85 -20.67
CA SER A 189 8.55 5.03 -20.64
C SER A 189 8.95 5.97 -19.50
N GLU A 190 8.34 7.16 -19.46
CA GLU A 190 8.58 8.17 -18.41
C GLU A 190 8.34 7.67 -17.00
N ILE A 191 7.43 6.69 -16.80
CA ILE A 191 7.07 6.21 -15.46
C ILE A 191 7.89 5.02 -14.97
N HIS A 192 8.90 4.58 -15.72
CA HIS A 192 9.77 3.48 -15.29
C HIS A 192 10.78 3.95 -14.25
N ARG A 193 11.08 3.05 -13.31
CA ARG A 193 12.09 3.24 -12.27
C ARG A 193 13.45 2.84 -12.83
N LEU A 194 14.25 3.81 -13.21
CA LEU A 194 15.54 3.56 -13.89
C LEU A 194 16.51 2.76 -13.01
N THR A 195 16.50 3.01 -11.70
CA THR A 195 17.33 2.24 -10.75
C THR A 195 16.98 0.75 -10.71
N PHE A 196 15.72 0.38 -11.01
CA PHE A 196 15.27 -1.01 -11.07
C PHE A 196 15.64 -1.68 -12.40
N LEU A 197 15.89 -0.90 -13.45
CA LEU A 197 16.24 -1.38 -14.78
C LEU A 197 17.75 -1.50 -15.02
N LYS A 198 18.62 -1.08 -14.09
CA LYS A 198 20.09 -1.14 -14.26
C LYS A 198 20.57 -2.50 -14.75
N LYS A 199 20.16 -3.59 -14.09
CA LYS A 199 20.54 -4.95 -14.52
C LYS A 199 19.99 -5.33 -15.89
N PHE A 200 18.84 -4.82 -16.27
CA PHE A 200 18.23 -5.07 -17.57
C PHE A 200 19.04 -4.42 -18.70
N TYR A 201 19.57 -3.22 -18.47
CA TYR A 201 20.42 -2.49 -19.42
C TYR A 201 21.91 -2.85 -19.31
N GLY A 202 22.30 -3.76 -18.43
CA GLY A 202 23.69 -4.18 -18.25
C GLY A 202 24.56 -3.19 -17.46
N GLU A 203 23.94 -2.26 -16.76
CA GLU A 203 24.61 -1.32 -15.85
C GLU A 203 24.92 -2.00 -14.51
N LYS A 204 26.12 -1.72 -13.96
CA LYS A 204 26.58 -2.25 -12.66
C LYS A 204 26.10 -1.41 -11.49
#